data_d5c3e940f898b6af3ca8b08041993c7e
#
_entry.id   d5c3e940f898b6af3ca8b08041993c7e
#
_cell.length_a   1.000
_cell.length_b   1.000
_cell.length_c   1.000
_cell.angle_alpha   90.00
_cell.angle_beta   90.00
_cell.angle_gamma   90.00
#
_symmetry.space_group_name_H-M   'P 1'
#
loop_
_entity.id
_entity.type
_entity.pdbx_description
1 polymer ?
#
loop_
_entity_poly.entity_id
_entity_poly.type
_entity_poly.pdbx_seq_one_letter_code
_entity_poly.pdbx_strand_id
1 'polypeptide(L)'
;MMDGSADGPKDARATLQIRNLRKEYRAGQPVLKDISLTIGGTGITAIIGPSGTGKSTLIRCINRLVDPTSGEILFGGRDLAKLRGAELRIARRRIGMVFQEYNLVERLSVIENVLCGRLGYLPAWRAFLRRFPEADIERAFELLDQVGLGADFATRRADKLSGGQRQRVGIARAVMQGPDLVLADEPTSSLDPKTSVEIMELMATLSAKRGIPIIVNIHNVDLARRFAGRVIGMSQGEVIFDGPPGDLRDSHLTAIYGGQGWLS
;
A
#
# COMPACT_ATOMS: atom_id res chain seq x y z
N MET A 1 12.20 -30.22 23.75
CA MET A 1 11.89 -29.15 24.70
C MET A 1 12.74 -27.95 24.32
N MET A 2 12.15 -26.95 23.71
CA MET A 2 12.37 -25.53 23.97
C MET A 2 11.34 -24.79 23.12
N ASP A 3 10.32 -24.49 23.83
CA ASP A 3 9.25 -23.53 23.55
C ASP A 3 9.85 -22.13 23.41
N GLY A 4 9.38 -21.39 22.47
CA GLY A 4 9.81 -20.03 22.18
C GLY A 4 8.75 -19.25 21.43
N SER A 5 7.50 -19.29 21.93
CA SER A 5 6.46 -18.35 21.56
C SER A 5 6.84 -16.95 22.05
N ALA A 6 7.43 -16.13 21.17
CA ALA A 6 7.55 -14.69 21.36
C ALA A 6 6.39 -13.98 20.63
N ASP A 7 5.18 -14.18 21.14
CA ASP A 7 4.02 -13.33 20.83
C ASP A 7 4.07 -12.15 21.83
N GLY A 8 4.85 -11.13 21.50
CA GLY A 8 4.85 -9.87 22.24
C GLY A 8 3.50 -9.15 22.04
N PRO A 9 3.12 -8.22 22.94
CA PRO A 9 1.79 -7.62 22.96
C PRO A 9 1.43 -6.96 21.62
N LYS A 10 0.33 -7.39 21.01
CA LYS A 10 -0.26 -6.90 19.75
C LYS A 10 -0.72 -5.44 19.77
N ASP A 11 -0.51 -4.69 20.85
CA ASP A 11 -1.05 -3.34 21.03
C ASP A 11 -0.13 -2.18 20.61
N ALA A 12 1.09 -2.44 20.18
CA ALA A 12 1.93 -1.42 19.53
C ALA A 12 1.97 -1.67 18.02
N ARG A 13 0.83 -1.53 17.32
CA ARG A 13 0.80 -1.62 15.85
C ARG A 13 1.75 -0.60 15.29
N ALA A 14 2.59 -1.06 14.37
CA ALA A 14 3.71 -0.31 13.86
C ALA A 14 3.29 1.07 13.35
N THR A 15 3.59 2.10 14.14
CA THR A 15 3.44 3.48 13.72
C THR A 15 4.50 3.79 12.67
N LEU A 16 4.09 4.36 11.55
CA LEU A 16 4.99 4.92 10.55
C LEU A 16 5.25 6.38 10.92
N GLN A 17 6.51 6.73 11.12
CA GLN A 17 6.94 8.13 11.32
C GLN A 17 7.91 8.49 10.20
N ILE A 18 7.62 9.57 9.51
CA ILE A 18 8.46 10.15 8.48
C ILE A 18 8.95 11.48 9.03
N ARG A 19 10.26 11.74 8.95
CA ARG A 19 10.89 12.96 9.47
C ARG A 19 11.79 13.55 8.41
N ASN A 20 11.51 14.80 8.04
CA ASN A 20 12.30 15.61 7.12
C ASN A 20 12.66 14.86 5.83
N LEU A 21 11.72 14.07 5.30
CA LEU A 21 11.95 13.23 4.12
C LEU A 21 12.11 14.10 2.88
N ARG A 22 13.24 13.96 2.21
CA ARG A 22 13.56 14.65 0.97
C ARG A 22 13.89 13.64 -0.11
N LYS A 23 13.42 13.89 -1.33
CA LYS A 23 13.78 13.12 -2.50
C LYS A 23 14.07 14.03 -3.69
N GLU A 24 15.25 13.85 -4.26
CA GLU A 24 15.68 14.43 -5.53
C GLU A 24 16.05 13.30 -6.49
N TYR A 25 15.59 13.39 -7.74
CA TYR A 25 16.08 12.52 -8.82
C TYR A 25 17.23 13.17 -9.58
N ARG A 26 17.25 14.52 -9.59
CA ARG A 26 18.34 15.35 -10.11
C ARG A 26 18.71 16.38 -9.06
N ALA A 27 19.99 16.65 -8.90
CA ALA A 27 20.49 17.62 -7.94
C ALA A 27 19.77 18.98 -8.08
N GLY A 28 19.31 19.54 -6.98
CA GLY A 28 18.59 20.82 -6.96
C GLY A 28 17.13 20.80 -7.41
N GLN A 29 16.58 19.60 -7.77
CA GLN A 29 15.18 19.46 -8.17
C GLN A 29 14.44 18.50 -7.22
N PRO A 30 14.05 18.95 -6.02
CA PRO A 30 13.36 18.11 -5.05
C PRO A 30 11.93 17.80 -5.50
N VAL A 31 11.61 16.50 -5.51
CA VAL A 31 10.24 15.98 -5.72
C VAL A 31 9.51 15.85 -4.40
N LEU A 32 10.23 15.57 -3.31
CA LEU A 32 9.73 15.66 -1.93
C LEU A 32 10.60 16.68 -1.18
N LYS A 33 9.92 17.60 -0.51
CA LYS A 33 10.55 18.71 0.21
C LYS A 33 10.14 18.64 1.68
N ASP A 34 11.04 18.06 2.50
CA ASP A 34 10.91 18.08 3.95
C ASP A 34 9.59 17.52 4.51
N ILE A 35 9.16 16.36 3.98
CA ILE A 35 7.92 15.72 4.41
C ILE A 35 8.09 15.13 5.82
N SER A 36 7.23 15.57 6.75
CA SER A 36 7.16 15.03 8.11
C SER A 36 5.72 14.63 8.43
N LEU A 37 5.51 13.32 8.71
CA LEU A 37 4.19 12.72 8.92
C LEU A 37 4.29 11.61 9.98
N THR A 38 3.25 11.46 10.79
CA THR A 38 3.09 10.29 11.65
C THR A 38 1.77 9.60 11.30
N ILE A 39 1.82 8.34 10.89
CA ILE A 39 0.65 7.56 10.51
C ILE A 39 0.59 6.33 11.41
N GLY A 40 -0.52 6.17 12.11
CA GLY A 40 -0.77 5.06 13.01
C GLY A 40 -2.25 4.76 13.11
N GLY A 41 -2.61 3.75 13.89
CA GLY A 41 -3.98 3.31 14.04
C GLY A 41 -4.42 2.35 12.93
N THR A 42 -5.74 2.28 12.70
CA THR A 42 -6.37 1.46 11.67
C THR A 42 -7.15 2.36 10.71
N GLY A 43 -7.56 1.82 9.59
CA GLY A 43 -8.33 2.58 8.59
C GLY A 43 -7.48 3.04 7.42
N ILE A 44 -8.08 3.87 6.58
CA ILE A 44 -7.47 4.39 5.36
C ILE A 44 -6.98 5.81 5.60
N THR A 45 -5.72 6.07 5.28
CA THR A 45 -5.16 7.42 5.09
C THR A 45 -5.02 7.66 3.60
N ALA A 46 -5.76 8.63 3.06
CA ALA A 46 -5.69 9.00 1.64
C ALA A 46 -4.66 10.11 1.42
N ILE A 47 -3.81 9.96 0.39
CA ILE A 47 -2.93 11.01 -0.10
C ILE A 47 -3.53 11.54 -1.40
N ILE A 48 -3.88 12.83 -1.46
CA ILE A 48 -4.49 13.49 -2.60
C ILE A 48 -3.58 14.61 -3.14
N GLY A 49 -3.82 15.02 -4.38
CA GLY A 49 -3.12 16.13 -5.04
C GLY A 49 -2.94 15.87 -6.53
N PRO A 50 -2.51 16.89 -7.31
CA PRO A 50 -2.30 16.77 -8.75
C PRO A 50 -1.24 15.72 -9.12
N SER A 51 -1.23 15.32 -10.38
CA SER A 51 -0.16 14.48 -10.92
C SER A 51 1.20 15.20 -10.80
N GLY A 52 2.25 14.44 -10.49
CA GLY A 52 3.61 14.98 -10.38
C GLY A 52 3.95 15.64 -9.03
N THR A 53 3.04 15.72 -8.06
CA THR A 53 3.31 16.33 -6.73
C THR A 53 4.14 15.47 -5.77
N GLY A 54 4.55 14.27 -6.18
CA GLY A 54 5.39 13.41 -5.35
C GLY A 54 4.67 12.31 -4.57
N LYS A 55 3.34 12.15 -4.69
CA LYS A 55 2.55 11.14 -3.97
C LYS A 55 3.08 9.71 -4.15
N SER A 56 3.22 9.25 -5.39
CA SER A 56 3.79 7.93 -5.69
C SER A 56 5.24 7.81 -5.25
N THR A 57 6.02 8.90 -5.34
CA THR A 57 7.40 8.95 -4.83
C THR A 57 7.42 8.76 -3.32
N LEU A 58 6.51 9.40 -2.57
CA LEU A 58 6.39 9.24 -1.13
C LEU A 58 6.09 7.78 -0.75
N ILE A 59 5.07 7.17 -1.36
CA ILE A 59 4.72 5.75 -1.16
C ILE A 59 5.92 4.83 -1.48
N ARG A 60 6.61 5.07 -2.58
CA ARG A 60 7.77 4.28 -3.00
C ARG A 60 8.99 4.51 -2.11
N CYS A 61 9.16 5.69 -1.51
CA CYS A 61 10.19 5.93 -0.49
C CYS A 61 9.87 5.18 0.81
N ILE A 62 8.61 5.17 1.26
CA ILE A 62 8.19 4.42 2.46
C ILE A 62 8.54 2.94 2.32
N ASN A 63 8.23 2.31 1.19
CA ASN A 63 8.59 0.91 0.93
C ASN A 63 10.04 0.73 0.44
N ARG A 64 10.83 1.81 0.36
CA ARG A 64 12.22 1.79 -0.13
C ARG A 64 12.37 1.16 -1.53
N LEU A 65 11.34 1.23 -2.36
CA LEU A 65 11.45 1.00 -3.81
C LEU A 65 12.23 2.13 -4.49
N VAL A 66 12.18 3.32 -3.89
CA VAL A 66 12.99 4.48 -4.23
C VAL A 66 13.74 4.89 -2.96
N ASP A 67 15.05 5.05 -3.03
CA ASP A 67 15.84 5.52 -1.91
C ASP A 67 15.60 7.02 -1.68
N PRO A 68 15.31 7.46 -0.43
CA PRO A 68 15.24 8.88 -0.12
C PRO A 68 16.62 9.52 -0.28
N THR A 69 16.66 10.82 -0.55
CA THR A 69 17.91 11.60 -0.58
C THR A 69 18.38 11.90 0.82
N SER A 70 17.44 12.27 1.73
CA SER A 70 17.69 12.49 3.16
C SER A 70 16.41 12.29 3.95
N GLY A 71 16.51 12.38 5.29
CA GLY A 71 15.40 12.19 6.23
C GLY A 71 15.33 10.77 6.76
N GLU A 72 14.33 10.51 7.60
CA GLU A 72 14.13 9.23 8.28
C GLU A 72 12.75 8.65 7.99
N ILE A 73 12.67 7.32 7.91
CA ILE A 73 11.43 6.55 7.75
C ILE A 73 11.40 5.49 8.84
N LEU A 74 10.81 5.84 9.98
CA LEU A 74 10.73 4.96 11.14
C LEU A 74 9.48 4.07 11.04
N PHE A 75 9.67 2.77 11.02
CA PHE A 75 8.59 1.78 10.99
C PHE A 75 8.89 0.62 11.94
N GLY A 76 8.01 0.39 12.90
CA GLY A 76 8.23 -0.63 13.93
C GLY A 76 9.54 -0.45 14.70
N GLY A 77 9.92 0.79 15.00
CA GLY A 77 11.14 1.12 15.75
C GLY A 77 12.43 1.08 14.93
N ARG A 78 12.36 0.84 13.61
CA ARG A 78 13.54 0.79 12.73
C ARG A 78 13.49 1.90 11.69
N ASP A 79 14.61 2.54 11.43
CA ASP A 79 14.74 3.51 10.34
C ASP A 79 14.98 2.77 9.00
N LEU A 80 13.93 2.65 8.21
CA LEU A 80 13.97 2.00 6.90
C LEU A 80 14.98 2.68 5.95
N ALA A 81 15.23 3.99 6.11
CA ALA A 81 16.16 4.71 5.26
C ALA A 81 17.60 4.21 5.40
N LYS A 82 17.96 3.65 6.55
CA LYS A 82 19.30 3.14 6.86
C LYS A 82 19.47 1.66 6.56
N LEU A 83 18.37 0.88 6.45
CA LEU A 83 18.45 -0.57 6.22
C LEU A 83 18.97 -0.91 4.82
N ARG A 84 19.67 -2.02 4.71
CA ARG A 84 20.21 -2.55 3.43
C ARG A 84 20.07 -4.08 3.37
N GLY A 85 20.18 -4.64 2.19
CA GLY A 85 20.29 -6.08 1.97
C GLY A 85 19.21 -6.91 2.66
N ALA A 86 19.62 -7.86 3.50
CA ALA A 86 18.71 -8.78 4.19
C ALA A 86 17.78 -8.07 5.20
N GLU A 87 18.26 -7.07 5.93
CA GLU A 87 17.46 -6.33 6.90
C GLU A 87 16.32 -5.56 6.24
N LEU A 88 16.59 -4.88 5.12
CA LEU A 88 15.57 -4.18 4.34
C LEU A 88 14.55 -5.17 3.78
N ARG A 89 14.99 -6.34 3.29
CA ARG A 89 14.09 -7.38 2.81
C ARG A 89 13.17 -7.90 3.91
N ILE A 90 13.68 -8.08 5.12
CA ILE A 90 12.89 -8.48 6.30
C ILE A 90 11.88 -7.38 6.67
N ALA A 91 12.30 -6.13 6.70
CA ALA A 91 11.41 -5.01 6.99
C ALA A 91 10.27 -4.89 5.96
N ARG A 92 10.57 -5.08 4.67
CA ARG A 92 9.57 -5.08 3.58
C ARG A 92 8.53 -6.19 3.69
N ARG A 93 8.81 -7.31 4.38
CA ARG A 93 7.81 -8.35 4.63
C ARG A 93 6.61 -7.84 5.44
N ARG A 94 6.84 -6.77 6.22
CA ARG A 94 5.80 -6.16 7.07
C ARG A 94 5.02 -5.05 6.34
N ILE A 95 5.35 -4.74 5.09
CA ILE A 95 4.71 -3.70 4.29
C ILE A 95 4.16 -4.32 3.02
N GLY A 96 2.84 -4.43 2.91
CA GLY A 96 2.16 -4.87 1.69
C GLY A 96 2.14 -3.74 0.66
N MET A 97 2.24 -4.06 -0.62
CA MET A 97 2.18 -3.07 -1.70
C MET A 97 1.15 -3.46 -2.76
N VAL A 98 0.22 -2.56 -3.01
CA VAL A 98 -0.75 -2.62 -4.11
C VAL A 98 -0.33 -1.60 -5.15
N PHE A 99 -0.15 -2.03 -6.40
CA PHE A 99 0.38 -1.22 -7.48
C PHE A 99 -0.72 -0.79 -8.45
N GLN A 100 -0.53 0.33 -9.12
CA GLN A 100 -1.40 0.86 -10.15
C GLN A 100 -1.59 -0.12 -11.34
N GLU A 101 -0.51 -0.69 -11.85
CA GLU A 101 -0.51 -1.65 -12.97
C GLU A 101 -0.64 -3.11 -12.50
N TYR A 102 -1.20 -3.35 -11.32
CA TYR A 102 -1.39 -4.66 -10.70
C TYR A 102 -0.09 -5.44 -10.44
N ASN A 103 0.92 -5.32 -11.30
CA ASN A 103 2.21 -6.03 -11.26
C ASN A 103 2.05 -7.55 -11.03
N LEU A 104 1.04 -8.15 -11.66
CA LEU A 104 0.84 -9.59 -11.66
C LEU A 104 1.76 -10.24 -12.69
N VAL A 105 2.20 -11.44 -12.39
CA VAL A 105 2.88 -12.27 -13.37
C VAL A 105 1.81 -12.90 -14.27
N GLU A 106 1.64 -12.38 -15.47
CA GLU A 106 0.54 -12.71 -16.38
C GLU A 106 0.40 -14.19 -16.69
N ARG A 107 1.53 -14.90 -16.83
CA ARG A 107 1.58 -16.34 -17.14
C ARG A 107 1.26 -17.25 -15.96
N LEU A 108 1.28 -16.72 -14.74
CA LEU A 108 0.93 -17.46 -13.53
C LEU A 108 -0.58 -17.46 -13.33
N SER A 109 -1.05 -18.49 -12.63
CA SER A 109 -2.44 -18.56 -12.17
C SER A 109 -2.70 -17.50 -11.08
N VAL A 110 -3.98 -17.27 -10.80
CA VAL A 110 -4.43 -16.36 -9.73
C VAL A 110 -3.85 -16.77 -8.38
N ILE A 111 -3.98 -18.06 -8.02
CA ILE A 111 -3.47 -18.57 -6.73
C ILE A 111 -1.94 -18.43 -6.63
N GLU A 112 -1.20 -18.70 -7.72
CA GLU A 112 0.25 -18.53 -7.73
C GLU A 112 0.64 -17.06 -7.55
N ASN A 113 -0.10 -16.11 -8.16
CA ASN A 113 0.12 -14.68 -7.94
C ASN A 113 -0.12 -14.27 -6.47
N VAL A 114 -1.15 -14.78 -5.82
CA VAL A 114 -1.40 -14.52 -4.39
C VAL A 114 -0.26 -15.10 -3.54
N LEU A 115 0.14 -16.35 -3.81
CA LEU A 115 1.24 -17.04 -3.11
C LEU A 115 2.59 -16.32 -3.27
N CYS A 116 2.80 -15.54 -4.34
CA CYS A 116 3.99 -14.68 -4.48
C CYS A 116 4.18 -13.73 -3.28
N GLY A 117 3.12 -13.35 -2.57
CA GLY A 117 3.21 -12.59 -1.32
C GLY A 117 4.02 -13.29 -0.22
N ARG A 118 4.16 -14.61 -0.27
CA ARG A 118 4.96 -15.40 0.70
C ARG A 118 6.39 -15.66 0.28
N LEU A 119 6.81 -15.31 -0.93
CA LEU A 119 8.17 -15.57 -1.43
C LEU A 119 9.27 -15.02 -0.52
N GLY A 120 9.02 -13.87 0.12
CA GLY A 120 9.96 -13.29 1.07
C GLY A 120 10.25 -14.15 2.30
N TYR A 121 9.40 -15.09 2.63
CA TYR A 121 9.50 -15.97 3.81
C TYR A 121 10.08 -17.35 3.51
N LEU A 122 10.17 -17.71 2.22
CA LEU A 122 10.65 -19.02 1.79
C LEU A 122 12.16 -18.99 1.54
N PRO A 123 12.86 -20.11 1.81
CA PRO A 123 14.22 -20.29 1.31
C PRO A 123 14.21 -20.33 -0.23
N ALA A 124 15.29 -19.84 -0.85
CA ALA A 124 15.38 -19.63 -2.30
C ALA A 124 15.01 -20.88 -3.13
N TRP A 125 15.45 -22.08 -2.69
CA TRP A 125 15.16 -23.32 -3.40
C TRP A 125 13.65 -23.69 -3.42
N ARG A 126 12.93 -23.43 -2.30
CA ARG A 126 11.46 -23.63 -2.27
C ARG A 126 10.74 -22.62 -3.14
N ALA A 127 11.17 -21.36 -3.09
CA ALA A 127 10.63 -20.31 -3.94
C ALA A 127 10.82 -20.65 -5.43
N PHE A 128 12.01 -21.13 -5.82
CA PHE A 128 12.31 -21.55 -7.19
C PHE A 128 11.43 -22.74 -7.65
N LEU A 129 11.26 -23.75 -6.78
CA LEU A 129 10.40 -24.91 -7.08
C LEU A 129 8.91 -24.66 -6.83
N ARG A 130 8.51 -23.42 -6.45
CA ARG A 130 7.11 -23.04 -6.11
C ARG A 130 6.49 -23.97 -5.06
N ARG A 131 7.30 -24.47 -4.12
CA ARG A 131 6.85 -25.35 -3.04
C ARG A 131 6.42 -24.52 -1.84
N PHE A 132 5.15 -24.14 -1.79
CA PHE A 132 4.55 -23.42 -0.67
C PHE A 132 4.08 -24.40 0.41
N PRO A 133 4.14 -24.01 1.70
CA PRO A 133 3.48 -24.75 2.79
C PRO A 133 1.97 -24.85 2.54
N GLU A 134 1.35 -25.93 2.98
CA GLU A 134 -0.10 -26.16 2.84
C GLU A 134 -0.92 -25.03 3.49
N ALA A 135 -0.53 -24.61 4.71
CA ALA A 135 -1.14 -23.47 5.38
C ALA A 135 -1.09 -22.15 4.58
N ASP A 136 -0.05 -21.93 3.76
CA ASP A 136 -0.01 -20.77 2.87
C ASP A 136 -0.96 -20.94 1.68
N ILE A 137 -1.16 -22.16 1.20
CA ILE A 137 -2.11 -22.46 0.10
C ILE A 137 -3.55 -22.26 0.60
N GLU A 138 -3.90 -22.82 1.76
CA GLU A 138 -5.21 -22.64 2.39
C GLU A 138 -5.51 -21.15 2.61
N ARG A 139 -4.55 -20.42 3.19
CA ARG A 139 -4.67 -18.98 3.40
C ARG A 139 -4.86 -18.21 2.10
N ALA A 140 -4.23 -18.64 1.00
CA ALA A 140 -4.40 -18.00 -0.31
C ALA A 140 -5.84 -18.19 -0.83
N PHE A 141 -6.46 -19.37 -0.66
CA PHE A 141 -7.87 -19.58 -1.00
C PHE A 141 -8.81 -18.73 -0.13
N GLU A 142 -8.58 -18.66 1.18
CA GLU A 142 -9.35 -17.77 2.06
C GLU A 142 -9.26 -16.31 1.62
N LEU A 143 -8.08 -15.86 1.20
CA LEU A 143 -7.89 -14.50 0.72
C LEU A 143 -8.59 -14.25 -0.60
N LEU A 144 -8.59 -15.22 -1.52
CA LEU A 144 -9.34 -15.13 -2.77
C LEU A 144 -10.84 -14.96 -2.49
N ASP A 145 -11.39 -15.74 -1.57
CA ASP A 145 -12.79 -15.58 -1.15
C ASP A 145 -13.05 -14.19 -0.56
N GLN A 146 -12.18 -13.72 0.34
CA GLN A 146 -12.30 -12.40 0.97
C GLN A 146 -12.25 -11.23 -0.03
N VAL A 147 -11.56 -11.38 -1.16
CA VAL A 147 -11.55 -10.37 -2.22
C VAL A 147 -12.65 -10.59 -3.25
N GLY A 148 -13.57 -11.54 -3.02
CA GLY A 148 -14.70 -11.84 -3.89
C GLY A 148 -14.32 -12.58 -5.17
N LEU A 149 -13.25 -13.37 -5.14
CA LEU A 149 -12.83 -14.27 -6.19
C LEU A 149 -12.98 -15.70 -5.67
N GLY A 150 -13.97 -16.44 -6.16
CA GLY A 150 -14.20 -17.81 -5.76
C GLY A 150 -13.09 -18.77 -6.19
N ALA A 151 -13.12 -19.99 -5.68
CA ALA A 151 -12.12 -21.02 -5.95
C ALA A 151 -11.96 -21.36 -7.45
N ASP A 152 -13.01 -21.17 -8.27
CA ASP A 152 -13.00 -21.32 -9.71
C ASP A 152 -12.06 -20.34 -10.45
N PHE A 153 -11.70 -19.24 -9.81
CA PHE A 153 -10.69 -18.31 -10.33
C PHE A 153 -9.25 -18.76 -10.04
N ALA A 154 -9.03 -19.60 -9.04
CA ALA A 154 -7.69 -19.93 -8.54
C ALA A 154 -6.72 -20.42 -9.62
N THR A 155 -7.22 -21.26 -10.56
CA THR A 155 -6.42 -21.86 -11.65
C THR A 155 -6.37 -21.00 -12.91
N ARG A 156 -7.18 -19.93 -13.01
CA ARG A 156 -7.18 -19.05 -14.19
C ARG A 156 -5.88 -18.26 -14.24
N ARG A 157 -5.38 -18.03 -15.45
CA ARG A 157 -4.20 -17.19 -15.66
C ARG A 157 -4.55 -15.72 -15.45
N ALA A 158 -3.59 -14.95 -14.92
CA ALA A 158 -3.78 -13.53 -14.63
C ALA A 158 -4.04 -12.69 -15.89
N ASP A 159 -3.54 -13.08 -17.06
CA ASP A 159 -3.79 -12.41 -18.35
C ASP A 159 -5.25 -12.50 -18.83
N LYS A 160 -6.06 -13.42 -18.27
CA LYS A 160 -7.47 -13.63 -18.61
C LYS A 160 -8.44 -12.89 -17.68
N LEU A 161 -7.94 -12.09 -16.74
CA LEU A 161 -8.74 -11.38 -15.76
C LEU A 161 -9.10 -9.97 -16.26
N SER A 162 -10.27 -9.46 -15.85
CA SER A 162 -10.62 -8.04 -15.97
C SER A 162 -9.72 -7.16 -15.09
N GLY A 163 -9.70 -5.85 -15.31
CA GLY A 163 -8.92 -4.89 -14.50
C GLY A 163 -9.26 -4.98 -13.01
N GLY A 164 -10.55 -4.96 -12.66
CA GLY A 164 -11.00 -5.09 -11.27
C GLY A 164 -10.63 -6.44 -10.64
N GLN A 165 -10.69 -7.55 -11.40
CA GLN A 165 -10.24 -8.86 -10.93
C GLN A 165 -8.72 -8.88 -10.69
N ARG A 166 -7.92 -8.32 -11.60
CA ARG A 166 -6.47 -8.17 -11.41
C ARG A 166 -6.14 -7.37 -10.15
N GLN A 167 -6.89 -6.30 -9.91
CA GLN A 167 -6.71 -5.48 -8.71
C GLN A 167 -7.03 -6.25 -7.43
N ARG A 168 -8.10 -7.02 -7.41
CA ARG A 168 -8.46 -7.90 -6.28
C ARG A 168 -7.35 -8.93 -6.00
N VAL A 169 -6.76 -9.53 -7.02
CA VAL A 169 -5.59 -10.43 -6.89
C VAL A 169 -4.38 -9.69 -6.33
N GLY A 170 -4.10 -8.46 -6.80
CA GLY A 170 -3.03 -7.61 -6.28
C GLY A 170 -3.19 -7.28 -4.80
N ILE A 171 -4.41 -6.99 -4.35
CA ILE A 171 -4.76 -6.77 -2.95
C ILE A 171 -4.57 -8.06 -2.14
N ALA A 172 -5.10 -9.19 -2.62
CA ALA A 172 -4.93 -10.50 -1.96
C ALA A 172 -3.44 -10.84 -1.77
N ARG A 173 -2.60 -10.63 -2.80
CA ARG A 173 -1.15 -10.82 -2.74
C ARG A 173 -0.49 -9.92 -1.69
N ALA A 174 -0.87 -8.65 -1.61
CA ALA A 174 -0.33 -7.73 -0.62
C ALA A 174 -0.69 -8.16 0.82
N VAL A 175 -1.94 -8.60 1.04
CA VAL A 175 -2.43 -9.08 2.34
C VAL A 175 -1.88 -10.48 2.68
N MET A 176 -1.62 -11.32 1.69
CA MET A 176 -1.00 -12.65 1.86
C MET A 176 0.35 -12.57 2.56
N GLN A 177 1.07 -11.49 2.37
CA GLN A 177 2.34 -11.21 3.02
C GLN A 177 2.22 -11.16 4.56
N GLY A 178 1.03 -10.90 5.13
CA GLY A 178 0.80 -10.68 6.55
C GLY A 178 1.36 -9.34 7.03
N PRO A 179 1.04 -8.23 6.33
CA PRO A 179 1.66 -6.95 6.59
C PRO A 179 1.09 -6.26 7.83
N ASP A 180 1.89 -5.37 8.43
CA ASP A 180 1.46 -4.43 9.46
C ASP A 180 1.03 -3.07 8.88
N LEU A 181 1.34 -2.83 7.61
CA LEU A 181 0.98 -1.64 6.84
C LEU A 181 0.75 -2.04 5.38
N VAL A 182 -0.30 -1.52 4.75
CA VAL A 182 -0.51 -1.63 3.30
C VAL A 182 -0.33 -0.26 2.66
N LEU A 183 0.46 -0.22 1.60
CA LEU A 183 0.62 0.93 0.73
C LEU A 183 -0.08 0.65 -0.60
N ALA A 184 -0.87 1.59 -1.10
CA ALA A 184 -1.57 1.46 -2.37
C ALA A 184 -1.30 2.69 -3.25
N ASP A 185 -0.61 2.46 -4.36
CA ASP A 185 -0.26 3.50 -5.33
C ASP A 185 -1.28 3.49 -6.46
N GLU A 186 -2.24 4.41 -6.44
CA GLU A 186 -3.32 4.59 -7.40
C GLU A 186 -4.13 3.30 -7.70
N PRO A 187 -4.69 2.63 -6.69
CA PRO A 187 -5.31 1.31 -6.88
C PRO A 187 -6.59 1.32 -7.71
N THR A 188 -7.11 2.49 -8.07
CA THR A 188 -8.39 2.66 -8.78
C THR A 188 -8.26 3.42 -10.11
N SER A 189 -7.06 3.89 -10.49
CA SER A 189 -6.86 4.80 -11.63
C SER A 189 -7.23 4.22 -13.00
N SER A 190 -7.16 2.90 -13.15
CA SER A 190 -7.45 2.18 -14.41
C SER A 190 -8.80 1.46 -14.39
N LEU A 191 -9.69 1.81 -13.44
CA LEU A 191 -10.97 1.15 -13.21
C LEU A 191 -12.13 2.10 -13.47
N ASP A 192 -13.27 1.54 -13.86
CA ASP A 192 -14.52 2.30 -13.93
C ASP A 192 -14.97 2.76 -12.55
N PRO A 193 -15.84 3.80 -12.47
CA PRO A 193 -16.25 4.39 -11.19
C PRO A 193 -16.88 3.39 -10.22
N LYS A 194 -17.70 2.45 -10.71
CA LYS A 194 -18.35 1.43 -9.87
C LYS A 194 -17.32 0.48 -9.27
N THR A 195 -16.44 -0.06 -10.09
CA THR A 195 -15.36 -0.95 -9.65
C THR A 195 -14.40 -0.23 -8.70
N SER A 196 -14.14 1.06 -8.92
CA SER A 196 -13.31 1.89 -8.02
C SER A 196 -13.90 1.96 -6.62
N VAL A 197 -15.21 2.17 -6.49
CA VAL A 197 -15.91 2.14 -5.20
C VAL A 197 -15.79 0.76 -4.55
N GLU A 198 -16.02 -0.32 -5.30
CA GLU A 198 -15.92 -1.70 -4.77
C GLU A 198 -14.50 -2.03 -4.27
N ILE A 199 -13.47 -1.58 -4.95
CA ILE A 199 -12.07 -1.76 -4.51
C ILE A 199 -11.78 -0.99 -3.23
N MET A 200 -12.28 0.25 -3.10
CA MET A 200 -12.11 1.03 -1.88
C MET A 200 -12.88 0.43 -0.69
N GLU A 201 -14.10 -0.07 -0.91
CA GLU A 201 -14.89 -0.80 0.09
C GLU A 201 -14.18 -2.08 0.56
N LEU A 202 -13.61 -2.84 -0.38
CA LEU A 202 -12.81 -4.02 -0.09
C LEU A 202 -11.61 -3.65 0.80
N MET A 203 -10.86 -2.62 0.44
CA MET A 203 -9.69 -2.18 1.21
C MET A 203 -10.11 -1.70 2.62
N ALA A 204 -11.19 -0.93 2.74
CA ALA A 204 -11.72 -0.50 4.03
C ALA A 204 -12.13 -1.70 4.92
N THR A 205 -12.81 -2.68 4.33
CA THR A 205 -13.22 -3.91 5.01
C THR A 205 -12.01 -4.73 5.49
N LEU A 206 -10.99 -4.90 4.65
CA LEU A 206 -9.77 -5.61 5.01
C LEU A 206 -9.00 -4.87 6.10
N SER A 207 -8.91 -3.54 6.03
CA SER A 207 -8.31 -2.71 7.07
C SER A 207 -9.00 -2.92 8.42
N ALA A 208 -10.33 -2.81 8.46
CA ALA A 208 -11.12 -2.97 9.68
C ALA A 208 -11.02 -4.39 10.26
N LYS A 209 -11.24 -5.43 9.42
CA LYS A 209 -11.23 -6.84 9.88
C LYS A 209 -9.85 -7.29 10.39
N ARG A 210 -8.78 -6.83 9.76
CA ARG A 210 -7.40 -7.24 10.10
C ARG A 210 -6.68 -6.24 10.99
N GLY A 211 -7.28 -5.06 11.16
CA GLY A 211 -6.70 -3.95 11.91
C GLY A 211 -5.39 -3.45 11.30
N ILE A 212 -5.27 -3.43 9.98
CA ILE A 212 -4.07 -3.01 9.26
C ILE A 212 -4.30 -1.60 8.71
N PRO A 213 -3.44 -0.60 9.03
CA PRO A 213 -3.50 0.70 8.39
C PRO A 213 -3.21 0.59 6.89
N ILE A 214 -3.93 1.38 6.10
CA ILE A 214 -3.72 1.46 4.65
C ILE A 214 -3.44 2.92 4.28
N ILE A 215 -2.35 3.16 3.58
CA ILE A 215 -2.05 4.44 2.94
C ILE A 215 -2.36 4.29 1.46
N VAL A 216 -3.27 5.12 0.95
CA VAL A 216 -3.67 5.08 -0.45
C VAL A 216 -3.39 6.41 -1.14
N ASN A 217 -2.66 6.37 -2.25
CA ASN A 217 -2.57 7.49 -3.18
C ASN A 217 -3.78 7.43 -4.11
N ILE A 218 -4.57 8.49 -4.18
CA ILE A 218 -5.81 8.53 -4.95
C ILE A 218 -6.03 9.91 -5.56
N HIS A 219 -6.50 9.96 -6.82
CA HIS A 219 -6.80 11.21 -7.49
C HIS A 219 -8.22 11.72 -7.20
N ASN A 220 -9.16 10.81 -6.98
CA ASN A 220 -10.55 11.14 -6.76
C ASN A 220 -10.79 11.58 -5.32
N VAL A 221 -11.12 12.87 -5.15
CA VAL A 221 -11.35 13.49 -3.83
C VAL A 221 -12.61 12.92 -3.15
N ASP A 222 -13.65 12.56 -3.91
CA ASP A 222 -14.88 12.02 -3.35
C ASP A 222 -14.66 10.63 -2.75
N LEU A 223 -13.86 9.79 -3.41
CA LEU A 223 -13.45 8.50 -2.84
C LEU A 223 -12.60 8.70 -1.58
N ALA A 224 -11.70 9.69 -1.57
CA ALA A 224 -10.92 10.02 -0.38
C ALA A 224 -11.84 10.46 0.78
N ARG A 225 -12.80 11.34 0.53
CA ARG A 225 -13.78 11.81 1.52
C ARG A 225 -14.66 10.68 2.05
N ARG A 226 -15.06 9.74 1.18
CA ARG A 226 -15.98 8.66 1.54
C ARG A 226 -15.29 7.56 2.36
N PHE A 227 -14.05 7.21 2.07
CA PHE A 227 -13.42 6.01 2.60
C PHE A 227 -12.27 6.26 3.58
N ALA A 228 -11.66 7.45 3.56
CA ALA A 228 -10.53 7.73 4.42
C ALA A 228 -10.96 8.30 5.77
N GLY A 229 -10.30 7.87 6.85
CA GLY A 229 -10.40 8.51 8.16
C GLY A 229 -9.45 9.72 8.28
N ARG A 230 -8.45 9.81 7.40
CA ARG A 230 -7.49 10.91 7.35
C ARG A 230 -7.12 11.19 5.89
N VAL A 231 -7.00 12.47 5.55
CA VAL A 231 -6.58 12.93 4.24
C VAL A 231 -5.32 13.76 4.38
N ILE A 232 -4.33 13.47 3.52
CA ILE A 232 -3.09 14.23 3.36
C ILE A 232 -3.12 14.84 1.97
N GLY A 233 -3.18 16.17 1.90
CA GLY A 233 -3.13 16.93 0.64
C GLY A 233 -1.71 17.34 0.31
N MET A 234 -1.22 16.97 -0.87
CA MET A 234 0.12 17.30 -1.33
C MET A 234 0.09 18.24 -2.54
N SER A 235 0.97 19.23 -2.54
CA SER A 235 1.23 20.12 -3.68
C SER A 235 2.73 20.41 -3.75
N GLN A 236 3.30 20.40 -4.95
CA GLN A 236 4.71 20.78 -5.22
C GLN A 236 5.75 20.11 -4.30
N GLY A 237 5.50 18.88 -3.87
CA GLY A 237 6.41 18.11 -2.99
C GLY A 237 6.27 18.41 -1.51
N GLU A 238 5.26 19.14 -1.09
CA GLU A 238 4.97 19.54 0.28
C GLU A 238 3.59 19.05 0.73
N VAL A 239 3.38 18.91 2.06
CA VAL A 239 2.08 18.64 2.65
C VAL A 239 1.39 19.98 2.92
N ILE A 240 0.23 20.17 2.26
CA ILE A 240 -0.59 21.39 2.35
C ILE A 240 -1.75 21.21 3.32
N PHE A 241 -2.24 19.98 3.45
CA PHE A 241 -3.35 19.62 4.33
C PHE A 241 -3.06 18.27 5.00
N ASP A 242 -3.42 18.16 6.27
CA ASP A 242 -3.35 16.91 7.03
C ASP A 242 -4.44 16.91 8.11
N GLY A 243 -5.47 16.11 7.94
CA GLY A 243 -6.60 16.07 8.86
C GLY A 243 -7.72 15.12 8.45
N PRO A 244 -8.81 15.07 9.22
CA PRO A 244 -9.99 14.29 8.87
C PRO A 244 -10.66 14.84 7.59
N PRO A 245 -11.36 14.00 6.81
CA PRO A 245 -11.99 14.42 5.55
C PRO A 245 -13.06 15.51 5.73
N GLY A 246 -13.69 15.60 6.91
CA GLY A 246 -14.66 16.66 7.21
C GLY A 246 -14.05 18.07 7.30
N ASP A 247 -12.74 18.17 7.57
CA ASP A 247 -12.03 19.45 7.65
C ASP A 247 -11.45 19.88 6.29
N LEU A 248 -11.56 19.03 5.26
CA LEU A 248 -11.07 19.32 3.91
C LEU A 248 -12.02 20.28 3.19
N ARG A 249 -11.76 21.58 3.28
CA ARG A 249 -12.57 22.66 2.69
C ARG A 249 -12.12 22.96 1.26
N ASP A 250 -12.97 23.68 0.50
CA ASP A 250 -12.66 24.08 -0.87
C ASP A 250 -11.39 24.96 -0.96
N SER A 251 -11.12 25.78 0.08
CA SER A 251 -9.88 26.55 0.17
C SER A 251 -8.63 25.66 0.20
N HIS A 252 -8.70 24.53 0.92
CA HIS A 252 -7.60 23.54 0.92
C HIS A 252 -7.46 22.87 -0.44
N LEU A 253 -8.58 22.50 -1.08
CA LEU A 253 -8.56 21.90 -2.42
C LEU A 253 -7.98 22.88 -3.44
N THR A 254 -8.35 24.17 -3.37
CA THR A 254 -7.77 25.22 -4.21
C THR A 254 -6.26 25.35 -3.99
N ALA A 255 -5.79 25.30 -2.75
CA ALA A 255 -4.35 25.33 -2.44
C ALA A 255 -3.59 24.08 -2.93
N ILE A 256 -4.24 22.90 -2.85
CA ILE A 256 -3.65 21.63 -3.31
C ILE A 256 -3.57 21.57 -4.82
N TYR A 257 -4.66 21.93 -5.54
CA TYR A 257 -4.80 21.71 -6.98
C TYR A 257 -4.49 22.96 -7.84
N GLY A 258 -4.33 24.13 -7.22
CA GLY A 258 -3.98 25.36 -7.96
C GLY A 258 -5.15 25.96 -8.74
N GLY A 259 -6.38 25.94 -8.19
CA GLY A 259 -7.58 26.46 -8.84
C GLY A 259 -8.75 25.47 -8.81
N GLN A 260 -9.70 25.58 -9.75
CA GLN A 260 -10.90 24.71 -9.78
C GLN A 260 -10.67 23.32 -10.45
N GLY A 261 -9.44 22.94 -10.74
CA GLY A 261 -9.08 21.69 -11.43
C GLY A 261 -9.39 20.37 -10.67
N TRP A 262 -10.03 20.46 -9.50
CA TRP A 262 -10.48 19.33 -8.70
C TRP A 262 -11.98 18.99 -8.91
N LEU A 263 -12.69 19.80 -9.71
CA LEU A 263 -14.12 19.63 -10.02
C LEU A 263 -14.38 18.72 -11.23
N SER A 264 -13.34 18.14 -11.85
CA SER A 264 -13.45 17.27 -13.03
C SER A 264 -13.36 15.79 -12.70
#